data_52b57dd67701f28477bf9e050d3dc87d
#
_entry.id   52b57dd67701f28477bf9e050d3dc87d
#
_cell.length_a   1.000
_cell.length_b   1.000
_cell.length_c   1.000
_cell.angle_alpha   90.00
_cell.angle_beta   90.00
_cell.angle_gamma   90.00
#
_symmetry.space_group_name_H-M   'P 1'
#
loop_
_entity.id
_entity.type
_entity.pdbx_description
1 polymer ?
#
loop_
_entity_poly.entity_id
_entity_poly.type
_entity_poly.pdbx_seq_one_letter_code
_entity_poly.pdbx_strand_id
1 'polypeptide(L)'
;KLQKLYNNSDQKSKPHLYLKSNLKKRKVYTKDIKWVEALGDYVKVITSKSDILVLYSLRSFEKKLPRNKFLRIHKSYIISINHIKSFEKYQVKLNYY
;
A
#
# COMPACT_ATOMS: atom_id res chain seq x y z
N LYS A 1 -22.57 -23.18 -15.37
CA LYS A 1 -22.07 -22.95 -15.03
C LYS A 1 -21.38 -22.35 -14.97
N LEU A 2 -21.45 -22.35 -15.22
CA LEU A 2 -20.59 -21.86 -15.00
C LEU A 2 -20.29 -20.87 -14.82
N GLN A 3 -20.32 -20.68 -14.81
CA GLN A 3 -19.85 -19.90 -14.55
C GLN A 3 -19.60 -19.22 -13.88
N LYS A 4 -19.89 -19.60 -13.85
CA LYS A 4 -19.43 -19.10 -13.19
C LYS A 4 -18.73 -18.66 -12.82
N LEU A 5 -18.83 -19.08 -13.13
CA LEU A 5 -17.90 -18.78 -12.70
C LEU A 5 -17.23 -17.93 -12.78
N TYR A 6 -17.18 -17.99 -13.07
CA TYR A 6 -16.30 -17.31 -13.06
C TYR A 6 -16.05 -16.31 -12.88
N ASN A 7 -16.41 -16.43 -13.02
CA ASN A 7 -15.98 -15.58 -12.84
C ASN A 7 -15.69 -14.87 -12.35
N ASN A 8 -15.79 -15.09 -12.43
CA ASN A 8 -15.30 -14.60 -11.95
C ASN A 8 -14.74 -14.04 -11.49
N SER A 9 -14.74 -14.21 -11.58
CA SER A 9 -14.00 -13.92 -11.14
C SER A 9 -13.31 -13.28 -11.05
N ASP A 10 -13.06 -13.43 -11.22
CA ASP A 10 -12.30 -12.86 -11.15
C ASP A 10 -12.09 -11.90 -11.21
N GLN A 11 -12.42 -11.51 -11.41
CA GLN A 11 -12.31 -10.71 -11.31
C GLN A 11 -12.03 -10.18 -10.61
N LYS A 12 -12.09 -10.85 -10.91
CA LYS A 12 -11.88 -10.86 -10.06
C LYS A 12 -11.24 -10.09 -9.40
N SER A 13 -11.02 -10.55 -9.45
CA SER A 13 -10.86 -9.50 -8.50
C SER A 13 -9.42 -9.09 -8.29
N LYS A 14 -9.14 -7.81 -8.38
CA LYS A 14 -7.81 -7.27 -8.16
C LYS A 14 -7.51 -7.24 -6.66
N PRO A 15 -6.29 -7.57 -6.27
CA PRO A 15 -5.91 -7.47 -4.85
C PRO A 15 -6.15 -6.06 -4.33
N HIS A 16 -6.76 -6.00 -3.16
CA HIS A 16 -7.10 -4.71 -2.58
C HIS A 16 -7.15 -4.80 -1.06
N LEU A 17 -7.16 -3.64 -0.43
CA LEU A 17 -7.29 -3.51 1.00
C LEU A 17 -8.43 -2.55 1.31
N TYR A 18 -9.05 -2.74 2.47
CA TYR A 18 -9.97 -1.73 2.99
C TYR A 18 -9.25 -1.00 4.10
N LEU A 19 -9.14 0.29 3.96
CA LEU A 19 -8.45 1.13 4.93
C LEU A 19 -9.43 2.10 5.55
N LYS A 20 -9.36 2.25 6.87
CA LYS A 20 -10.23 3.15 7.58
C LYS A 20 -9.48 4.43 7.89
N SER A 21 -9.99 5.54 7.37
CA SER A 21 -9.40 6.84 7.57
C SER A 21 -10.53 7.84 7.77
N ASN A 22 -10.45 8.65 8.83
CA ASN A 22 -11.50 9.64 9.14
C ASN A 22 -12.88 9.02 9.21
N LEU A 23 -12.98 7.86 9.86
CA LEU A 23 -14.23 7.14 10.04
C LEU A 23 -14.85 6.62 8.74
N LYS A 24 -14.13 6.71 7.65
CA LYS A 24 -14.58 6.18 6.38
C LYS A 24 -13.73 4.99 5.96
N LYS A 25 -14.39 3.98 5.44
CA LYS A 25 -13.70 2.82 4.91
C LYS A 25 -13.47 3.04 3.43
N ARG A 26 -12.23 2.90 3.00
CA ARG A 26 -11.87 3.11 1.60
C ARG A 26 -11.26 1.84 1.03
N LYS A 27 -11.65 1.52 -0.18
CA LYS A 27 -11.08 0.40 -0.90
C LYS A 27 -9.86 0.91 -1.68
N VAL A 28 -8.72 0.29 -1.46
CA VAL A 28 -7.48 0.70 -2.11
C VAL A 28 -6.86 -0.52 -2.78
N TYR A 29 -6.63 -0.44 -4.07
CA TYR A 29 -5.99 -1.53 -4.80
C TYR A 29 -4.51 -1.52 -4.50
N THR A 30 -3.95 -2.69 -4.24
CA THR A 30 -2.53 -2.77 -3.87
C THR A 30 -1.62 -2.26 -4.98
N LYS A 31 -2.04 -2.40 -6.22
CA LYS A 31 -1.24 -1.90 -7.34
C LYS A 31 -1.11 -0.38 -7.35
N ASP A 32 -2.02 0.31 -6.68
CA ASP A 32 -1.98 1.78 -6.63
C ASP A 32 -1.10 2.29 -5.50
N ILE A 33 -0.70 1.42 -4.58
CA ILE A 33 0.13 1.82 -3.45
C ILE A 33 1.58 1.89 -3.90
N LYS A 34 2.18 3.06 -3.72
CA LYS A 34 3.58 3.26 -4.09
C LYS A 34 4.50 2.87 -2.94
N TRP A 35 4.25 3.40 -1.76
CA TRP A 35 4.96 2.99 -0.56
C TRP A 35 4.17 3.39 0.66
N VAL A 36 4.62 2.92 1.82
CA VAL A 36 3.97 3.18 3.09
C VAL A 36 5.03 3.68 4.06
N GLU A 37 4.74 4.76 4.77
CA GLU A 37 5.66 5.36 5.73
C GLU A 37 5.08 5.28 7.13
N ALA A 38 5.94 4.98 8.09
CA ALA A 38 5.53 5.06 9.48
C ALA A 38 5.51 6.54 9.89
N LEU A 39 4.48 6.95 10.59
CA LEU A 39 4.32 8.32 10.99
C LEU A 39 3.68 8.35 12.38
N GLY A 40 4.51 8.24 13.42
CA GLY A 40 4.00 8.13 14.77
C GLY A 40 3.16 6.88 14.94
N ASP A 41 1.96 7.05 15.42
CA ASP A 41 1.03 5.93 15.60
C ASP A 41 0.28 5.57 14.33
N TYR A 42 0.54 6.30 13.26
CA TYR A 42 -0.14 6.10 11.99
C TYR A 42 0.81 5.57 10.94
N VAL A 43 0.24 5.09 9.86
CA VAL A 43 1.01 4.86 8.65
C VAL A 43 0.43 5.76 7.57
N LYS A 44 1.30 6.28 6.73
CA LYS A 44 0.90 7.11 5.60
C LYS A 44 1.05 6.26 4.36
N VAL A 45 -0.08 5.95 3.74
CA VAL A 45 -0.10 5.11 2.54
C VAL A 45 -0.08 6.03 1.32
N ILE A 46 1.02 6.00 0.59
CA ILE A 46 1.19 6.85 -0.59
C ILE A 46 0.67 6.09 -1.79
N THR A 47 -0.37 6.62 -2.41
CA THR A 47 -0.94 5.99 -3.60
C THR A 47 -0.83 6.91 -4.79
N SER A 48 -1.14 6.39 -5.96
CA SER A 48 -1.13 7.18 -7.17
C SER A 48 -2.18 8.29 -7.18
N LYS A 49 -3.18 8.16 -6.32
CA LYS A 49 -4.28 9.13 -6.27
C LYS A 49 -4.22 10.07 -5.09
N SER A 50 -3.79 9.58 -3.95
CA SER A 50 -3.77 10.40 -2.74
C SER A 50 -2.95 9.72 -1.67
N ASP A 51 -2.67 10.47 -0.61
CA ASP A 51 -2.01 9.93 0.58
C ASP A 51 -3.10 9.65 1.61
N ILE A 52 -3.03 8.51 2.26
CA ILE A 52 -4.03 8.10 3.22
C ILE A 52 -3.37 7.82 4.55
N LEU A 53 -3.86 8.47 5.60
CA LEU A 53 -3.38 8.21 6.95
C LEU A 53 -4.27 7.19 7.62
N VAL A 54 -3.66 6.14 8.14
CA VAL A 54 -4.40 5.06 8.78
C VAL A 54 -3.79 4.80 10.15
N LEU A 55 -4.61 4.68 11.17
CA LEU A 55 -4.15 4.39 12.52
C LEU A 55 -3.78 2.90 12.57
N TYR A 56 -2.50 2.62 12.39
CA TYR A 56 -2.03 1.26 12.24
C TYR A 56 -0.52 1.24 12.39
N SER A 57 0.03 0.17 12.92
CA SER A 57 1.49 0.05 12.96
C SER A 57 2.00 -0.43 11.62
N LEU A 58 3.21 -0.03 11.26
CA LEU A 58 3.81 -0.47 10.01
C LEU A 58 3.97 -1.98 9.99
N ARG A 59 4.31 -2.56 11.11
CA ARG A 59 4.49 -3.99 11.24
C ARG A 59 3.19 -4.74 10.93
N SER A 60 2.09 -4.27 11.50
CA SER A 60 0.80 -4.89 11.25
C SER A 60 0.33 -4.65 9.83
N PHE A 61 0.64 -3.48 9.30
CA PHE A 61 0.27 -3.15 7.94
C PHE A 61 1.00 -4.02 6.92
N GLU A 62 2.27 -4.31 7.21
CA GLU A 62 3.07 -5.16 6.34
C GLU A 62 2.39 -6.52 6.11
N LYS A 63 1.74 -7.03 7.13
CA LYS A 63 1.07 -8.33 7.03
C LYS A 63 -0.12 -8.32 6.09
N LYS A 64 -0.66 -7.15 5.81
CA LYS A 64 -1.79 -7.02 4.90
C LYS A 64 -1.38 -6.93 3.44
N LEU A 65 -0.11 -6.69 3.19
CA LEU A 65 0.38 -6.49 1.83
C LEU A 65 0.92 -7.78 1.24
N PRO A 66 0.74 -7.99 -0.07
CA PRO A 66 1.30 -9.19 -0.71
C PRO A 66 2.82 -9.16 -0.63
N ARG A 67 3.39 -10.24 -0.12
CA ARG A 67 4.83 -10.32 0.10
C ARG A 67 5.65 -10.23 -1.18
N ASN A 68 5.11 -10.73 -2.27
CA ASN A 68 5.84 -10.73 -3.52
C ASN A 68 5.77 -9.40 -4.26
N LYS A 69 5.02 -8.44 -3.73
CA LYS A 69 4.85 -7.14 -4.36
C LYS A 69 5.43 -5.99 -3.56
N PHE A 70 5.67 -6.23 -2.28
CA PHE A 70 6.15 -5.17 -1.39
C PHE A 70 7.35 -5.64 -0.61
N LEU A 71 8.22 -4.69 -0.29
CA LEU A 71 9.46 -5.00 0.42
C LEU A 71 9.65 -4.00 1.54
N ARG A 72 9.87 -4.49 2.74
CA ARG A 72 10.18 -3.61 3.86
C ARG A 72 11.67 -3.31 3.83
N ILE A 73 12.01 -2.08 3.47
CA ILE A 73 13.39 -1.69 3.26
C ILE A 73 13.98 -0.95 4.44
N HIS A 74 13.16 -0.62 5.42
CA HIS A 74 13.60 0.17 6.56
C HIS A 74 12.57 0.00 7.66
N LYS A 75 12.93 0.32 8.88
CA LYS A 75 11.97 0.21 9.99
C LYS A 75 10.76 1.12 9.79
N SER A 76 10.90 2.15 8.97
CA SER A 76 9.84 3.12 8.75
C SER A 76 9.24 3.08 7.35
N TYR A 77 9.71 2.21 6.46
CA TYR A 77 9.25 2.21 5.08
C TYR A 77 9.02 0.83 4.51
N ILE A 78 7.89 0.69 3.82
CA ILE A 78 7.60 -0.48 3.00
C ILE A 78 7.35 0.06 1.59
N ILE A 79 7.97 -0.52 0.59
CA ILE A 79 7.87 0.00 -0.77
C ILE A 79 7.33 -1.03 -1.74
N SER A 80 6.53 -0.57 -2.68
CA SER A 80 6.11 -1.40 -3.81
C SER A 80 7.31 -1.62 -4.71
N ILE A 81 7.58 -2.86 -5.07
CA ILE A 81 8.73 -3.18 -5.90
C ILE A 81 8.70 -2.41 -7.21
N ASN A 82 7.51 -2.18 -7.76
CA ASN A 82 7.38 -1.46 -9.01
C ASN A 82 7.64 0.04 -8.91
N HIS A 83 7.79 0.55 -7.69
CA HIS A 83 7.97 1.99 -7.47
C HIS A 83 9.28 2.33 -6.79
N ILE A 84 10.26 1.44 -6.85
CA ILE A 84 11.56 1.66 -6.20
C ILE A 84 12.22 2.94 -6.68
N LYS A 85 12.22 3.19 -7.97
CA LYS A 85 12.85 4.39 -8.50
C LYS A 85 12.19 5.66 -8.02
N SER A 86 10.87 5.66 -7.94
CA SER A 86 10.13 6.81 -7.43
C SER A 86 10.49 7.08 -5.98
N PHE A 87 10.64 6.02 -5.20
CA PHE A 87 11.00 6.15 -3.80
C PHE A 87 12.43 6.67 -3.65
N GLU A 88 13.34 6.21 -4.48
CA GLU A 88 14.72 6.69 -4.45
C GLU A 88 14.79 8.20 -4.70
N LYS A 89 14.01 8.69 -5.65
CA LYS A 89 13.94 10.12 -5.92
C LYS A 89 13.37 10.88 -4.74
N TYR A 90 12.37 10.31 -4.09
CA TYR A 90 11.77 10.91 -2.92
C TYR A 90 12.79 11.02 -1.79
N GLN A 91 13.58 9.98 -1.57
CA GLN A 91 14.60 9.96 -0.53
C GLN A 91 15.66 11.02 -0.77
N VAL A 92 16.12 11.12 -1.99
CA VAL A 92 17.13 12.12 -2.34
C VAL A 92 16.58 13.51 -2.07
N LYS A 93 15.35 13.75 -2.44
CA LYS A 93 14.73 15.05 -2.26
C LYS A 93 14.60 15.44 -0.79
N LEU A 94 14.35 14.45 0.07
CA LEU A 94 14.16 14.72 1.48
C LEU A 94 15.47 14.86 2.24
N ASN A 95 16.43 14.06 1.85
CA ASN A 95 17.64 13.98 2.63
C ASN A 95 18.73 14.75 2.14
N TYR A 96 18.66 15.02 1.30
CA TYR A 96 19.56 15.53 0.87
C TYR A 96 20.46 15.67 1.70
N TYR A 97 20.66 15.20 2.27
CA TYR A 97 21.51 15.19 3.11
C TYR A 97 22.41 14.88 2.70
#